data_62fca7fb1c411598b4b1fb7e7464ea0b
#
_entry.id   62fca7fb1c411598b4b1fb7e7464ea0b
#
_cell.length_a   1.000
_cell.length_b   1.000
_cell.length_c   1.000
_cell.angle_alpha   90.00
_cell.angle_beta   90.00
_cell.angle_gamma   90.00
#
_symmetry.space_group_name_H-M   'P 1'
#
loop_
_entity.id
_entity.type
_entity.pdbx_description
1 polymer ?
#
loop_
_entity_poly.entity_id
_entity_poly.type
_entity_poly.pdbx_seq_one_letter_code
_entity_poly.pdbx_strand_id
1 'polypeptide(L)'
;GTSLNKPAYGAIVVFSRSGGGHVGLVVGKDSRGNIMVLGGNQSNAVNIMPFATSRVLAYRWCGTQKLPNASRYNLPLLNSNGKVSTNEA
;
A
#
# COMPACT_ATOMS: atom_id res chain seq x y z
N GLY A 1 -9.66 -10.14 6.72
CA GLY A 1 -8.43 -9.94 7.46
C GLY A 1 -8.57 -9.02 8.65
N THR A 2 -7.54 -8.96 9.43
CA THR A 2 -7.51 -8.11 10.61
C THR A 2 -7.23 -6.66 10.21
N SER A 3 -8.01 -5.73 10.74
CA SER A 3 -7.79 -4.31 10.48
C SER A 3 -6.56 -3.81 11.23
N LEU A 4 -5.73 -3.03 10.53
CA LEU A 4 -4.54 -2.42 11.12
C LEU A 4 -4.69 -0.90 11.06
N ASN A 5 -4.03 -0.21 11.99
CA ASN A 5 -4.07 1.26 12.03
C ASN A 5 -2.86 1.91 11.37
N LYS A 6 -1.94 1.11 10.86
CA LYS A 6 -0.77 1.61 10.14
C LYS A 6 -0.29 0.55 9.15
N PRO A 7 0.51 0.95 8.14
CA PRO A 7 0.95 -0.01 7.14
C PRO A 7 1.98 -1.00 7.69
N ALA A 8 1.84 -2.25 7.26
CA ALA A 8 2.81 -3.30 7.53
C ALA A 8 3.20 -3.94 6.21
N TYR A 9 4.43 -4.42 6.11
CA TYR A 9 4.90 -5.10 4.91
C TYR A 9 4.03 -6.31 4.61
N GLY A 10 3.48 -6.36 3.41
CA GLY A 10 2.61 -7.44 2.99
C GLY A 10 1.14 -7.26 3.36
N ALA A 11 0.80 -6.18 4.06
CA ALA A 11 -0.61 -5.89 4.35
C ALA A 11 -1.33 -5.42 3.08
N ILE A 12 -2.61 -5.70 3.03
CA ILE A 12 -3.47 -5.19 1.98
C ILE A 12 -3.84 -3.75 2.32
N VAL A 13 -3.67 -2.86 1.37
CA VAL A 13 -4.10 -1.47 1.52
C VAL A 13 -5.29 -1.23 0.61
N VAL A 14 -6.29 -0.54 1.15
CA VAL A 14 -7.52 -0.19 0.44
C VAL A 14 -7.55 1.32 0.26
N PHE A 15 -7.74 1.76 -0.97
CA PHE A 15 -7.82 3.18 -1.31
C PHE A 15 -9.23 3.55 -1.72
N SER A 16 -9.60 4.79 -1.42
CA SER A 16 -10.78 5.38 -2.01
C SER A 16 -10.47 5.79 -3.46
N ARG A 17 -11.46 5.64 -4.31
CA ARG A 17 -11.38 6.18 -5.66
C ARG A 17 -12.78 6.37 -6.21
N SER A 18 -12.88 7.26 -7.20
CA SER A 18 -14.13 7.53 -7.87
C SER A 18 -14.63 6.26 -8.55
N GLY A 19 -15.86 5.87 -8.28
CA GLY A 19 -16.48 4.71 -8.91
C GLY A 19 -16.12 3.37 -8.27
N GLY A 20 -15.48 3.36 -7.10
CA GLY A 20 -15.18 2.11 -6.41
C GLY A 20 -13.90 2.18 -5.61
N GLY A 21 -13.46 1.04 -5.12
CA GLY A 21 -12.24 0.91 -4.37
C GLY A 21 -11.08 0.40 -5.22
N HIS A 22 -9.88 0.53 -4.68
CA HIS A 22 -8.68 -0.03 -5.25
C HIS A 22 -7.87 -0.65 -4.13
N VAL A 23 -7.26 -1.78 -4.39
CA VAL A 23 -6.46 -2.49 -3.38
C VAL A 23 -5.09 -2.85 -3.95
N GLY A 24 -4.13 -2.96 -3.03
CA GLY A 24 -2.79 -3.40 -3.37
C GLY A 24 -2.09 -3.92 -2.12
N LEU A 25 -0.82 -4.27 -2.26
CA LEU A 25 0.00 -4.77 -1.15
C LEU A 25 1.04 -3.73 -0.78
N VAL A 26 1.19 -3.50 0.52
CA VAL A 26 2.23 -2.61 1.03
C VAL A 26 3.58 -3.32 0.93
N VAL A 27 4.53 -2.73 0.21
CA VAL A 27 5.86 -3.33 0.03
C VAL A 27 6.99 -2.40 0.48
N GLY A 28 6.66 -1.19 0.93
CA GLY A 28 7.69 -0.28 1.39
C GLY A 28 7.17 1.12 1.62
N LYS A 29 8.10 2.04 1.80
CA LYS A 29 7.84 3.47 1.90
C LYS A 29 8.90 4.21 1.10
N ASP A 30 8.62 5.44 0.72
CA ASP A 30 9.63 6.28 0.09
C ASP A 30 10.14 7.33 1.10
N SER A 31 11.08 8.15 0.65
CA SER A 31 11.68 9.17 1.51
C SER A 31 10.76 10.36 1.76
N ARG A 32 9.62 10.41 1.09
CA ARG A 32 8.65 11.51 1.22
C ARG A 32 7.47 11.15 2.13
N GLY A 33 7.48 9.97 2.75
CA GLY A 33 6.41 9.54 3.62
C GLY A 33 5.26 8.86 2.91
N ASN A 34 5.39 8.55 1.62
CA ASN A 34 4.39 7.77 0.91
C ASN A 34 4.59 6.30 1.15
N ILE A 35 3.52 5.51 1.03
CA ILE A 35 3.64 4.06 1.00
C ILE A 35 3.90 3.61 -0.42
N MET A 36 4.72 2.58 -0.57
CA MET A 36 4.96 1.94 -1.85
C MET A 36 4.06 0.72 -1.95
N VAL A 37 3.29 0.65 -3.02
CA VAL A 37 2.21 -0.33 -3.16
C VAL A 37 2.40 -1.12 -4.45
N LEU A 38 2.38 -2.44 -4.30
CA LEU A 38 2.39 -3.36 -5.43
C LEU A 38 0.95 -3.64 -5.82
N GLY A 39 0.63 -3.38 -7.06
CA GLY A 39 -0.72 -3.63 -7.56
C GLY A 39 -0.75 -3.73 -9.07
N GLY A 40 -1.82 -4.32 -9.57
CA GLY A 40 -2.10 -4.29 -10.98
C GLY A 40 -2.65 -2.94 -11.39
N ASN A 41 -2.52 -2.61 -12.64
CA ASN A 41 -3.07 -1.38 -13.15
C ASN A 41 -3.78 -1.62 -14.47
N GLN A 42 -4.28 -0.53 -15.05
CA GLN A 42 -5.06 -0.59 -16.28
C GLN A 42 -4.28 -1.06 -17.49
N SER A 43 -2.96 -0.98 -17.43
CA SER A 43 -2.11 -1.41 -18.53
C SER A 43 -1.80 -2.90 -18.48
N ASN A 44 -2.47 -3.65 -17.63
CA ASN A 44 -2.23 -5.07 -17.40
C ASN A 44 -0.82 -5.36 -16.91
N ALA A 45 -0.20 -4.38 -16.26
CA ALA A 45 1.12 -4.54 -15.68
C ALA A 45 1.03 -4.51 -14.16
N VAL A 46 1.93 -5.21 -13.50
CA VAL A 46 2.09 -5.15 -12.05
C VAL A 46 3.19 -4.14 -11.78
N ASN A 47 2.87 -3.14 -10.98
CA ASN A 47 3.78 -2.04 -10.69
C ASN A 47 3.86 -1.77 -9.21
N ILE A 48 4.99 -1.21 -8.79
CA ILE A 48 5.15 -0.66 -7.45
C ILE A 48 5.14 0.85 -7.58
N MET A 49 4.20 1.50 -6.93
CA MET A 49 4.01 2.95 -7.06
C MET A 49 3.80 3.60 -5.69
N PRO A 50 4.23 4.87 -5.56
CA PRO A 50 3.98 5.61 -4.33
C PRO A 50 2.54 6.11 -4.26
N PHE A 51 1.96 6.05 -3.07
CA PHE A 51 0.64 6.63 -2.78
C PHE A 51 0.70 7.41 -1.48
N ALA A 52 0.03 8.55 -1.46
CA ALA A 52 -0.09 9.33 -0.25
C ALA A 52 -0.95 8.58 0.78
N THR A 53 -0.50 8.57 2.03
CA THR A 53 -1.23 7.88 3.08
C THR A 53 -2.60 8.48 3.34
N SER A 54 -2.79 9.75 2.98
CA SER A 54 -4.09 10.41 3.11
C SER A 54 -5.18 9.78 2.23
N ARG A 55 -4.80 8.99 1.24
CA ARG A 55 -5.75 8.32 0.36
C ARG A 55 -6.16 6.96 0.86
N VAL A 56 -5.56 6.47 1.93
CA VAL A 56 -5.81 5.13 2.44
C VAL A 56 -7.10 5.11 3.24
N LEU A 57 -7.97 4.17 2.94
CA LEU A 57 -9.17 3.91 3.73
C LEU A 57 -8.90 2.90 4.84
N ALA A 58 -8.11 1.88 4.55
CA ALA A 58 -7.88 0.80 5.51
C ALA A 58 -6.62 0.03 5.15
N TYR A 59 -6.01 -0.55 6.19
CA TYR A 59 -4.98 -1.58 6.04
C TYR A 59 -5.55 -2.87 6.62
N ARG A 60 -5.34 -4.00 5.94
CA ARG A 60 -5.84 -5.30 6.37
C ARG A 60 -4.70 -6.31 6.37
N TRP A 61 -4.66 -7.13 7.41
CA TRP A 61 -3.66 -8.18 7.52
C TRP A 61 -4.31 -9.53 7.29
N CYS A 62 -3.82 -10.27 6.31
CA CYS A 62 -4.36 -11.57 5.92
C CYS A 62 -3.31 -12.68 6.08
N GLY A 63 -2.28 -12.46 6.88
CA GLY A 63 -1.27 -13.47 7.13
C GLY A 63 -1.77 -14.59 8.04
N THR A 64 -0.93 -15.59 8.25
CA THR A 64 -1.27 -16.75 9.05
C THR A 64 -1.43 -16.43 10.54
N GLN A 65 -0.78 -15.38 11.02
CA GLN A 65 -0.93 -14.90 12.37
C GLN A 65 -1.98 -13.81 12.41
N LYS A 66 -2.59 -13.63 13.58
CA LYS A 66 -3.66 -12.65 13.73
C LYS A 66 -3.17 -11.23 13.45
N LEU A 67 -1.94 -10.92 13.83
CA LEU A 67 -1.31 -9.63 13.59
C LEU A 67 0.06 -9.84 12.97
N PRO A 68 0.57 -8.87 12.22
CA PRO A 68 1.92 -8.97 11.68
C PRO A 68 2.96 -8.87 12.79
N ASN A 69 4.13 -9.46 12.56
CA ASN A 69 5.27 -9.25 13.44
C ASN A 69 5.63 -7.77 13.49
N ALA A 70 6.15 -7.33 14.63
CA ALA A 70 6.50 -5.92 14.81
C ALA A 70 7.48 -5.42 13.75
N SER A 71 8.39 -6.27 13.30
CA SER A 71 9.37 -5.90 12.27
C SER A 71 8.72 -5.54 10.92
N ARG A 72 7.51 -6.00 10.65
CA ARG A 72 6.83 -5.68 9.39
C ARG A 72 6.34 -4.25 9.33
N TYR A 73 6.26 -3.57 10.46
CA TYR A 73 5.94 -2.14 10.47
C TYR A 73 7.13 -1.27 10.11
N ASN A 74 8.33 -1.84 10.09
CA ASN A 74 9.53 -1.15 9.61
C ASN A 74 9.64 -1.36 8.10
N LEU A 75 8.95 -0.52 7.35
CA LEU A 75 8.88 -0.68 5.91
C LEU A 75 10.24 -0.39 5.27
N PRO A 76 10.66 -1.21 4.29
CA PRO A 76 11.88 -0.90 3.55
C PRO A 76 11.72 0.39 2.75
N LEU A 77 12.81 1.12 2.62
CA LEU A 77 12.82 2.33 1.83
C LEU A 77 12.95 1.97 0.36
N LEU A 78 11.94 2.32 -0.41
CA LEU A 78 11.88 2.08 -1.85
C LEU A 78 11.62 3.41 -2.52
N ASN A 79 12.67 4.06 -3.01
CA ASN A 79 12.48 5.30 -3.74
C ASN A 79 12.16 5.00 -5.19
N SER A 80 11.26 5.79 -5.74
CA SER A 80 11.00 5.77 -7.16
C SER A 80 11.23 7.17 -7.72
N ASN A 81 11.46 7.25 -9.02
CA ASN A 81 11.52 8.53 -9.70
C ASN A 81 10.12 9.02 -10.05
N GLY A 82 9.13 8.26 -9.70
CA GLY A 82 7.76 8.58 -10.01
C GLY A 82 7.19 9.63 -9.10
N LYS A 83 6.11 10.22 -9.55
CA LYS A 83 5.31 11.12 -8.76
C LYS A 83 4.36 10.31 -7.91
N VAL A 84 3.87 10.92 -6.82
CA VAL A 84 2.78 10.33 -6.06
C VAL A 84 1.58 10.16 -6.99
N SER A 85 1.02 8.97 -7.02
CA SER A 85 -0.14 8.73 -7.85
C SER A 85 -1.35 9.46 -7.27
N THR A 86 -2.03 10.23 -8.10
CA THR A 86 -3.31 10.84 -7.76
C THR A 86 -4.47 10.06 -8.37
N ASN A 87 -4.17 9.00 -9.08
CA ASN A 87 -5.15 8.18 -9.79
C ASN A 87 -4.71 6.73 -9.67
N GLU A 88 -5.56 5.88 -9.10
CA GLU A 88 -5.28 4.47 -8.89
C GLU A 88 -5.46 3.61 -10.13
N ALA A 89 -5.83 4.21 -11.18
CA ALA A 89 -6.11 3.48 -12.40
C ALA A 89 -4.88 2.78 -12.96
#